data_76f612a5fd203e9fd290cbc83c12cd33
#
_entry.id   76f612a5fd203e9fd290cbc83c12cd33
#
_cell.length_a   1.000
_cell.length_b   1.000
_cell.length_c   1.000
_cell.angle_alpha   90.00
_cell.angle_beta   90.00
_cell.angle_gamma   90.00
#
_symmetry.space_group_name_H-M   'P 1'
#
loop_
_entity.id
_entity.type
_entity.pdbx_description
1 polymer ?
#
loop_
_entity_poly.entity_id
_entity_poly.type
_entity_poly.pdbx_seq_one_letter_code
_entity_poly.pdbx_strand_id
1 'polypeptide(L)'
;MTFRAALFDLDGVLVDSARLHFVAWKRIADELDIPFDADDNEALKGVDRMGSLEHILRLGGRTLDLPAKEHLAARKNGFYLDALTTMSDADVLPGAAALLARARERGLLLGVASASRNATVVLERAGLSRAVDFIADAAKVAHSKPAPDIFLACATGLGVGPAECVGFEDAAAGVDAIKSANMVAIGIGDELDGAAVVEGDVGPEAFHGGLHSAA
;
A
#
# COMPACT_ATOMS: atom_id res chain seq x y z
N MET A 1 -3.11 24.16 9.51
CA MET A 1 -3.75 23.53 8.33
C MET A 1 -4.84 22.61 8.82
N THR A 2 -5.99 22.57 8.15
CA THR A 2 -7.07 21.65 8.54
C THR A 2 -7.16 20.60 7.45
N PHE A 3 -6.87 19.35 7.80
CA PHE A 3 -7.04 18.24 6.88
C PHE A 3 -8.52 17.93 6.68
N ARG A 4 -8.87 17.48 5.47
CA ARG A 4 -10.21 17.04 5.07
C ARG A 4 -10.24 15.56 4.68
N ALA A 5 -9.10 14.98 4.37
CA ALA A 5 -9.00 13.56 4.04
C ALA A 5 -7.75 12.90 4.64
N ALA A 6 -7.89 11.62 4.97
CA ALA A 6 -6.80 10.70 5.30
C ALA A 6 -6.73 9.62 4.22
N LEU A 7 -5.57 9.47 3.61
CA LEU A 7 -5.31 8.52 2.53
C LEU A 7 -4.37 7.44 3.04
N PHE A 8 -4.71 6.19 2.84
CA PHE A 8 -3.97 5.06 3.37
C PHE A 8 -3.41 4.21 2.24
N ASP A 9 -2.15 3.83 2.31
CA ASP A 9 -1.78 2.60 1.65
C ASP A 9 -2.53 1.41 2.29
N LEU A 10 -2.47 0.27 1.67
CA LEU A 10 -3.21 -0.90 2.10
C LEU A 10 -2.32 -1.94 2.76
N ASP A 11 -1.33 -2.42 1.99
CA ASP A 11 -0.47 -3.54 2.36
C ASP A 11 0.63 -3.05 3.32
N GLY A 12 0.64 -3.51 4.57
CA GLY A 12 1.58 -3.01 5.60
C GLY A 12 1.08 -1.78 6.38
N VAL A 13 -0.05 -1.17 5.98
CA VAL A 13 -0.69 -0.05 6.68
C VAL A 13 -2.02 -0.45 7.31
N LEU A 14 -2.93 -1.02 6.52
CA LEU A 14 -4.24 -1.46 7.01
C LEU A 14 -4.30 -2.96 7.23
N VAL A 15 -3.58 -3.74 6.43
CA VAL A 15 -3.62 -5.21 6.45
C VAL A 15 -2.23 -5.83 6.31
N ASP A 16 -2.05 -7.01 6.91
CA ASP A 16 -0.87 -7.87 6.70
C ASP A 16 -1.09 -8.81 5.51
N SER A 17 -0.93 -8.30 4.31
CA SER A 17 -1.01 -9.06 3.06
C SER A 17 0.35 -9.30 2.41
N ALA A 18 1.43 -8.76 2.95
CA ALA A 18 2.79 -8.91 2.42
C ALA A 18 3.20 -10.39 2.28
N ARG A 19 2.85 -11.23 3.28
CA ARG A 19 3.05 -12.68 3.23
C ARG A 19 2.36 -13.35 2.04
N LEU A 20 1.17 -12.88 1.63
CA LEU A 20 0.42 -13.44 0.49
C LEU A 20 1.06 -13.04 -0.83
N HIS A 21 1.58 -11.81 -0.91
CA HIS A 21 2.40 -11.36 -2.04
C HIS A 21 3.67 -12.18 -2.17
N PHE A 22 4.39 -12.41 -1.05
CA PHE A 22 5.59 -13.23 -1.03
C PHE A 22 5.34 -14.65 -1.56
N VAL A 23 4.32 -15.35 -1.04
CA VAL A 23 3.99 -16.71 -1.48
C VAL A 23 3.70 -16.76 -2.98
N ALA A 24 2.95 -15.79 -3.50
CA ALA A 24 2.61 -15.74 -4.91
C ALA A 24 3.82 -15.43 -5.82
N TRP A 25 4.71 -14.52 -5.40
CA TRP A 25 5.94 -14.21 -6.13
C TRP A 25 6.97 -15.34 -6.02
N LYS A 26 7.11 -15.95 -4.84
CA LYS A 26 7.99 -17.12 -4.63
C LYS A 26 7.68 -18.25 -5.60
N ARG A 27 6.39 -18.55 -5.85
CA ARG A 27 6.01 -19.55 -6.85
C ARG A 27 6.48 -19.20 -8.25
N ILE A 28 6.38 -17.95 -8.67
CA ILE A 28 6.87 -17.50 -9.98
C ILE A 28 8.39 -17.57 -10.04
N ALA A 29 9.09 -17.15 -9.00
CA ALA A 29 10.54 -17.21 -8.91
C ALA A 29 11.06 -18.66 -8.98
N ASP A 30 10.41 -19.58 -8.23
CA ASP A 30 10.76 -21.00 -8.24
C ASP A 30 10.56 -21.65 -9.62
N GLU A 31 9.49 -21.32 -10.32
CA GLU A 31 9.25 -21.81 -11.70
C GLU A 31 10.30 -21.31 -12.70
N LEU A 32 10.94 -20.20 -12.37
CA LEU A 32 12.02 -19.61 -13.17
C LEU A 32 13.41 -20.00 -12.67
N ASP A 33 13.54 -20.85 -11.66
CA ASP A 33 14.79 -21.18 -10.97
C ASP A 33 15.55 -19.92 -10.49
N ILE A 34 14.82 -18.90 -10.01
CA ILE A 34 15.38 -17.66 -9.47
C ILE A 34 15.32 -17.75 -7.94
N PRO A 35 16.46 -17.63 -7.22
CA PRO A 35 16.47 -17.45 -5.78
C PRO A 35 15.67 -16.18 -5.42
N PHE A 36 14.73 -16.31 -4.50
CA PHE A 36 13.90 -15.21 -4.02
C PHE A 36 13.49 -15.50 -2.59
N ASP A 37 13.84 -14.62 -1.68
CA ASP A 37 13.58 -14.77 -0.25
C ASP A 37 12.75 -13.61 0.33
N ALA A 38 12.65 -13.55 1.65
CA ALA A 38 11.86 -12.53 2.33
C ALA A 38 12.48 -11.13 2.19
N ASP A 39 13.83 -11.05 2.21
CA ASP A 39 14.54 -9.78 2.08
C ASP A 39 14.36 -9.20 0.67
N ASP A 40 14.41 -10.07 -0.36
CA ASP A 40 14.09 -9.67 -1.73
C ASP A 40 12.66 -9.15 -1.85
N ASN A 41 11.72 -9.75 -1.10
CA ASN A 41 10.31 -9.32 -1.12
C ASN A 41 10.10 -7.94 -0.45
N GLU A 42 10.91 -7.57 0.53
CA GLU A 42 10.86 -6.23 1.12
C GLU A 42 11.11 -5.13 0.07
N ALA A 43 12.03 -5.38 -0.87
CA ALA A 43 12.30 -4.46 -1.98
C ALA A 43 11.11 -4.28 -2.95
N LEU A 44 10.08 -5.12 -2.84
CA LEU A 44 8.86 -5.03 -3.66
C LEU A 44 7.73 -4.22 -3.02
N LYS A 45 7.88 -3.77 -1.77
CA LYS A 45 6.87 -2.96 -1.09
C LYS A 45 6.60 -1.66 -1.87
N GLY A 46 5.33 -1.34 -2.04
CA GLY A 46 4.89 -0.17 -2.81
C GLY A 46 5.09 -0.25 -4.32
N VAL A 47 5.72 -1.30 -4.83
CA VAL A 47 5.99 -1.50 -6.25
C VAL A 47 4.81 -2.20 -6.92
N ASP A 48 4.44 -1.77 -8.14
CA ASP A 48 3.39 -2.43 -8.90
C ASP A 48 3.82 -3.84 -9.38
N ARG A 49 2.84 -4.58 -9.89
CA ARG A 49 3.02 -5.97 -10.31
C ARG A 49 4.08 -6.15 -11.40
N MET A 50 4.13 -5.25 -12.38
CA MET A 50 5.10 -5.36 -13.47
C MET A 50 6.51 -4.99 -13.00
N GLY A 51 6.64 -3.94 -12.20
CA GLY A 51 7.90 -3.54 -11.57
C GLY A 51 8.45 -4.64 -10.63
N SER A 52 7.57 -5.30 -9.86
CA SER A 52 7.95 -6.45 -9.02
C SER A 52 8.48 -7.61 -9.85
N LEU A 53 7.82 -7.95 -10.96
CA LEU A 53 8.29 -9.00 -11.88
C LEU A 53 9.64 -8.64 -12.49
N GLU A 54 9.83 -7.39 -12.93
CA GLU A 54 11.10 -6.90 -13.46
C GLU A 54 12.23 -7.01 -12.43
N HIS A 55 11.93 -6.72 -11.17
CA HIS A 55 12.89 -6.88 -10.09
C HIS A 55 13.32 -8.35 -9.95
N ILE A 56 12.38 -9.28 -9.87
CA ILE A 56 12.65 -10.72 -9.75
C ILE A 56 13.44 -11.24 -10.96
N LEU A 57 13.06 -10.86 -12.18
CA LEU A 57 13.78 -11.25 -13.38
C LEU A 57 15.24 -10.75 -13.36
N ARG A 58 15.48 -9.56 -12.85
CA ARG A 58 16.81 -8.98 -12.69
C ARG A 58 17.67 -9.75 -11.69
N LEU A 59 17.10 -10.21 -10.55
CA LEU A 59 17.80 -11.09 -9.60
C LEU A 59 18.30 -12.37 -10.29
N GLY A 60 17.48 -12.95 -11.18
CA GLY A 60 17.85 -14.13 -11.95
C GLY A 60 18.67 -13.85 -13.21
N GLY A 61 19.06 -12.60 -13.48
CA GLY A 61 19.78 -12.23 -14.70
C GLY A 61 18.98 -12.53 -15.98
N ARG A 62 17.63 -12.55 -15.91
CA ARG A 62 16.74 -12.91 -17.02
C ARG A 62 16.10 -11.69 -17.66
N THR A 63 15.90 -11.78 -18.96
CA THR A 63 15.12 -10.81 -19.74
C THR A 63 14.04 -11.56 -20.51
N LEU A 64 12.82 -11.10 -20.45
CA LEU A 64 11.67 -11.64 -21.17
C LEU A 64 11.01 -10.55 -22.02
N ASP A 65 10.33 -10.95 -23.07
CA ASP A 65 9.49 -10.05 -23.86
C ASP A 65 8.22 -9.66 -23.08
N LEU A 66 7.53 -8.64 -23.54
CA LEU A 66 6.33 -8.13 -22.87
C LEU A 66 5.22 -9.19 -22.77
N PRO A 67 4.88 -9.98 -23.80
CA PRO A 67 3.86 -11.02 -23.67
C PRO A 67 4.18 -12.08 -22.62
N ALA A 68 5.43 -12.51 -22.51
CA ALA A 68 5.86 -13.47 -21.48
C ALA A 68 5.74 -12.87 -20.07
N LYS A 69 6.13 -11.60 -19.89
CA LYS A 69 5.97 -10.87 -18.62
C LYS A 69 4.50 -10.73 -18.23
N GLU A 70 3.64 -10.34 -19.15
CA GLU A 70 2.19 -10.22 -18.91
C GLU A 70 1.59 -11.58 -18.50
N HIS A 71 2.01 -12.66 -19.14
CA HIS A 71 1.58 -14.01 -18.79
C HIS A 71 1.98 -14.40 -17.36
N LEU A 72 3.25 -14.17 -16.97
CA LEU A 72 3.73 -14.45 -15.61
C LEU A 72 3.04 -13.58 -14.57
N ALA A 73 2.85 -12.29 -14.86
CA ALA A 73 2.15 -11.37 -13.99
C ALA A 73 0.68 -11.76 -13.79
N ALA A 74 0.01 -12.26 -14.82
CA ALA A 74 -1.35 -12.78 -14.75
C ALA A 74 -1.40 -14.07 -13.89
N ARG A 75 -0.45 -14.98 -14.07
CA ARG A 75 -0.34 -16.21 -13.26
C ARG A 75 -0.09 -15.91 -11.79
N LYS A 76 0.87 -15.00 -11.50
CA LYS A 76 1.10 -14.52 -10.12
C LYS A 76 -0.17 -13.98 -9.50
N ASN A 77 -0.95 -13.21 -10.28
CA ASN A 77 -2.22 -12.70 -9.79
C ASN A 77 -3.21 -13.81 -9.44
N GLY A 78 -3.27 -14.88 -10.22
CA GLY A 78 -4.07 -16.06 -9.90
C GLY A 78 -3.65 -16.65 -8.54
N PHE A 79 -2.36 -16.89 -8.33
CA PHE A 79 -1.84 -17.40 -7.06
C PHE A 79 -2.16 -16.47 -5.87
N TYR A 80 -2.09 -15.17 -6.10
CA TYR A 80 -2.42 -14.19 -5.06
C TYR A 80 -3.92 -14.19 -4.74
N LEU A 81 -4.79 -14.24 -5.75
CA LEU A 81 -6.24 -14.34 -5.54
C LEU A 81 -6.64 -15.62 -4.81
N ASP A 82 -5.99 -16.74 -5.13
CA ASP A 82 -6.18 -18.00 -4.41
C ASP A 82 -5.75 -17.84 -2.94
N ALA A 83 -4.60 -17.22 -2.68
CA ALA A 83 -4.12 -16.97 -1.33
C ALA A 83 -5.06 -16.02 -0.55
N LEU A 84 -5.64 -15.01 -1.20
CA LEU A 84 -6.63 -14.10 -0.59
C LEU A 84 -7.88 -14.81 -0.09
N THR A 85 -8.17 -16.04 -0.52
CA THR A 85 -9.31 -16.82 0.01
C THR A 85 -9.13 -17.16 1.48
N THR A 86 -7.91 -17.16 2.00
CA THR A 86 -7.60 -17.42 3.42
C THR A 86 -7.61 -16.17 4.27
N MET A 87 -7.72 -14.99 3.65
CA MET A 87 -7.71 -13.70 4.32
C MET A 87 -9.03 -13.43 5.05
N SER A 88 -8.94 -12.79 6.20
CA SER A 88 -10.07 -12.42 7.05
C SER A 88 -9.79 -11.11 7.79
N ASP A 89 -10.68 -10.71 8.69
CA ASP A 89 -10.50 -9.60 9.61
C ASP A 89 -9.33 -9.78 10.59
N ALA A 90 -8.88 -11.01 10.82
CA ALA A 90 -7.69 -11.31 11.61
C ALA A 90 -6.39 -10.82 10.95
N ASP A 91 -6.41 -10.54 9.66
CA ASP A 91 -5.26 -9.97 8.92
C ASP A 91 -5.26 -8.43 8.92
N VAL A 92 -6.21 -7.78 9.59
CA VAL A 92 -6.17 -6.33 9.82
C VAL A 92 -5.06 -6.03 10.83
N LEU A 93 -4.18 -5.10 10.46
CA LEU A 93 -3.05 -4.74 11.32
C LEU A 93 -3.52 -4.13 12.65
N PRO A 94 -2.82 -4.42 13.76
CA PRO A 94 -3.13 -3.84 15.06
C PRO A 94 -3.21 -2.32 15.00
N GLY A 95 -4.31 -1.74 15.47
CA GLY A 95 -4.54 -0.29 15.45
C GLY A 95 -5.14 0.27 14.17
N ALA A 96 -5.11 -0.44 13.03
CA ALA A 96 -5.61 0.08 11.76
C ALA A 96 -7.11 0.43 11.80
N ALA A 97 -7.95 -0.47 12.33
CA ALA A 97 -9.38 -0.20 12.47
C ALA A 97 -9.65 0.99 13.41
N ALA A 98 -8.90 1.11 14.52
CA ALA A 98 -9.02 2.23 15.43
C ALA A 98 -8.56 3.55 14.79
N LEU A 99 -7.52 3.53 13.96
CA LEU A 99 -7.04 4.68 13.21
C LEU A 99 -8.11 5.18 12.23
N LEU A 100 -8.72 4.27 11.45
CA LEU A 100 -9.83 4.61 10.55
C LEU A 100 -11.02 5.21 11.30
N ALA A 101 -11.43 4.61 12.43
CA ALA A 101 -12.52 5.11 13.25
C ALA A 101 -12.24 6.52 13.78
N ARG A 102 -11.05 6.76 14.32
CA ARG A 102 -10.64 8.08 14.85
C ARG A 102 -10.55 9.15 13.76
N ALA A 103 -10.07 8.80 12.57
CA ALA A 103 -10.06 9.72 11.45
C ALA A 103 -11.50 10.10 11.03
N ARG A 104 -12.40 9.12 11.02
CA ARG A 104 -13.84 9.32 10.75
C ARG A 104 -14.50 10.21 11.79
N GLU A 105 -14.25 9.99 13.09
CA GLU A 105 -14.76 10.82 14.21
C GLU A 105 -14.33 12.28 14.10
N ARG A 106 -13.18 12.54 13.47
CA ARG A 106 -12.69 13.89 13.18
C ARG A 106 -13.27 14.50 11.90
N GLY A 107 -14.20 13.81 11.24
CA GLY A 107 -14.87 14.28 10.04
C GLY A 107 -14.01 14.18 8.77
N LEU A 108 -12.92 13.39 8.78
CA LEU A 108 -12.11 13.18 7.60
C LEU A 108 -12.79 12.20 6.63
N LEU A 109 -12.66 12.47 5.35
CA LEU A 109 -12.90 11.48 4.29
C LEU A 109 -11.74 10.48 4.26
N LEU A 110 -12.05 9.20 4.06
CA LEU A 110 -11.07 8.12 4.12
C LEU A 110 -10.90 7.48 2.75
N GLY A 111 -9.67 7.49 2.23
CA GLY A 111 -9.34 6.92 0.94
C GLY A 111 -8.24 5.87 1.03
N VAL A 112 -8.26 4.92 0.10
CA VAL A 112 -7.18 3.93 -0.07
C VAL A 112 -6.44 4.19 -1.37
N ALA A 113 -5.10 4.30 -1.28
CA ALA A 113 -4.17 4.62 -2.35
C ALA A 113 -3.10 3.53 -2.48
N SER A 114 -3.52 2.32 -2.85
CA SER A 114 -2.65 1.15 -3.00
C SER A 114 -2.17 0.96 -4.45
N ALA A 115 -0.94 0.46 -4.62
CA ALA A 115 -0.41 0.01 -5.90
C ALA A 115 -1.05 -1.32 -6.37
N SER A 116 -1.80 -1.99 -5.51
CA SER A 116 -2.46 -3.26 -5.80
C SER A 116 -3.77 -3.05 -6.57
N ARG A 117 -3.90 -3.72 -7.72
CA ARG A 117 -5.17 -3.78 -8.46
C ARG A 117 -6.25 -4.62 -7.76
N ASN A 118 -5.88 -5.28 -6.67
CA ASN A 118 -6.80 -6.12 -5.89
C ASN A 118 -7.25 -5.44 -4.59
N ALA A 119 -6.99 -4.14 -4.39
CA ALA A 119 -7.30 -3.41 -3.16
C ALA A 119 -8.76 -3.58 -2.71
N THR A 120 -9.72 -3.55 -3.63
CA THR A 120 -11.14 -3.77 -3.32
C THR A 120 -11.38 -5.15 -2.71
N VAL A 121 -10.83 -6.21 -3.32
CA VAL A 121 -10.99 -7.59 -2.82
C VAL A 121 -10.33 -7.76 -1.45
N VAL A 122 -9.15 -7.17 -1.26
CA VAL A 122 -8.45 -7.20 0.03
C VAL A 122 -9.29 -6.54 1.12
N LEU A 123 -9.81 -5.34 0.88
CA LEU A 123 -10.67 -4.62 1.82
C LEU A 123 -11.98 -5.39 2.12
N GLU A 124 -12.55 -6.05 1.13
CA GLU A 124 -13.74 -6.91 1.32
C GLU A 124 -13.42 -8.08 2.25
N ARG A 125 -12.31 -8.78 2.03
CA ARG A 125 -11.87 -9.90 2.84
C ARG A 125 -11.52 -9.49 4.27
N ALA A 126 -10.88 -8.34 4.43
CA ALA A 126 -10.55 -7.75 5.73
C ALA A 126 -11.75 -7.13 6.47
N GLY A 127 -12.95 -7.09 5.86
CA GLY A 127 -14.11 -6.45 6.46
C GLY A 127 -14.05 -4.92 6.53
N LEU A 128 -13.14 -4.28 5.79
CA LEU A 128 -12.89 -2.84 5.85
C LEU A 128 -13.58 -2.03 4.74
N SER A 129 -14.28 -2.66 3.79
CA SER A 129 -14.89 -1.97 2.63
C SER A 129 -15.81 -0.83 3.01
N ARG A 130 -16.52 -0.93 4.15
CA ARG A 130 -17.44 0.11 4.63
C ARG A 130 -16.76 1.19 5.46
N ALA A 131 -15.50 0.99 5.81
CA ALA A 131 -14.73 1.94 6.61
C ALA A 131 -14.11 3.06 5.77
N VAL A 132 -14.07 2.92 4.44
CA VAL A 132 -13.46 3.89 3.52
C VAL A 132 -14.49 4.46 2.54
N ASP A 133 -14.27 5.69 2.10
CA ASP A 133 -15.18 6.42 1.19
C ASP A 133 -14.77 6.25 -0.27
N PHE A 134 -13.48 6.01 -0.53
CA PHE A 134 -12.96 5.86 -1.89
C PHE A 134 -11.76 4.91 -1.93
N ILE A 135 -11.65 4.16 -3.01
CA ILE A 135 -10.49 3.29 -3.32
C ILE A 135 -9.97 3.73 -4.70
N ALA A 136 -8.74 4.22 -4.75
CA ALA A 136 -8.12 4.58 -6.02
C ALA A 136 -7.80 3.33 -6.84
N ASP A 137 -8.13 3.38 -8.14
CA ASP A 137 -7.91 2.27 -9.05
C ASP A 137 -6.49 2.31 -9.64
N ALA A 138 -5.63 1.44 -9.14
CA ALA A 138 -4.25 1.32 -9.62
C ALA A 138 -4.12 0.99 -11.11
N ALA A 139 -5.17 0.50 -11.77
CA ALA A 139 -5.16 0.27 -13.20
C ALA A 139 -5.35 1.55 -14.04
N LYS A 140 -5.80 2.64 -13.41
CA LYS A 140 -6.10 3.92 -14.09
C LYS A 140 -5.03 4.98 -13.89
N VAL A 141 -3.97 4.70 -13.14
CA VAL A 141 -2.84 5.63 -12.98
C VAL A 141 -1.73 5.28 -13.96
N ALA A 142 -1.01 6.31 -14.42
CA ALA A 142 0.04 6.13 -15.41
C ALA A 142 1.34 5.61 -14.80
N HIS A 143 1.67 6.06 -13.58
CA HIS A 143 2.92 5.74 -12.92
C HIS A 143 2.66 5.23 -11.50
N SER A 144 3.44 4.22 -11.11
CA SER A 144 3.43 3.68 -9.74
C SER A 144 4.27 4.52 -8.80
N LYS A 145 4.13 4.30 -7.48
CA LYS A 145 5.02 4.84 -6.46
C LYS A 145 6.50 4.62 -6.88
N PRO A 146 7.38 5.60 -6.76
CA PRO A 146 7.25 6.86 -6.00
C PRO A 146 6.55 8.01 -6.72
N ALA A 147 5.95 7.80 -7.92
CA ALA A 147 5.13 8.84 -8.54
C ALA A 147 3.85 9.10 -7.72
N PRO A 148 3.34 10.35 -7.71
CA PRO A 148 2.23 10.76 -6.87
C PRO A 148 0.86 10.28 -7.36
N ASP A 149 0.78 9.67 -8.54
CA ASP A 149 -0.43 9.45 -9.32
C ASP A 149 -1.57 8.81 -8.52
N ILE A 150 -1.28 7.76 -7.73
CA ILE A 150 -2.31 7.04 -6.99
C ILE A 150 -2.88 7.87 -5.84
N PHE A 151 -2.05 8.67 -5.15
CA PHE A 151 -2.50 9.56 -4.09
C PHE A 151 -3.29 10.73 -4.65
N LEU A 152 -2.87 11.31 -5.78
CA LEU A 152 -3.61 12.35 -6.48
C LEU A 152 -4.96 11.84 -7.01
N ALA A 153 -4.99 10.63 -7.56
CA ALA A 153 -6.23 9.98 -7.98
C ALA A 153 -7.19 9.77 -6.81
N CYS A 154 -6.67 9.37 -5.65
CA CYS A 154 -7.45 9.18 -4.43
C CYS A 154 -8.03 10.50 -3.93
N ALA A 155 -7.24 11.55 -3.81
CA ALA A 155 -7.69 12.90 -3.41
C ALA A 155 -8.77 13.43 -4.36
N THR A 156 -8.56 13.28 -5.68
CA THR A 156 -9.54 13.66 -6.71
C THR A 156 -10.85 12.90 -6.54
N GLY A 157 -10.79 11.59 -6.30
CA GLY A 157 -11.98 10.76 -6.09
C GLY A 157 -12.78 11.14 -4.85
N LEU A 158 -12.12 11.67 -3.83
CA LEU A 158 -12.74 12.21 -2.62
C LEU A 158 -13.20 13.67 -2.77
N GLY A 159 -12.86 14.35 -3.86
CA GLY A 159 -13.21 15.75 -4.09
C GLY A 159 -12.46 16.73 -3.17
N VAL A 160 -11.20 16.43 -2.80
CA VAL A 160 -10.37 17.26 -1.93
C VAL A 160 -9.07 17.66 -2.61
N GLY A 161 -8.52 18.80 -2.21
CA GLY A 161 -7.21 19.25 -2.68
C GLY A 161 -6.07 18.46 -2.01
N PRO A 162 -4.93 18.22 -2.71
CA PRO A 162 -3.79 17.49 -2.14
C PRO A 162 -3.28 18.07 -0.82
N ALA A 163 -3.19 19.41 -0.70
CA ALA A 163 -2.74 20.08 0.52
C ALA A 163 -3.70 19.92 1.72
N GLU A 164 -4.91 19.40 1.49
CA GLU A 164 -5.90 19.09 2.52
C GLU A 164 -5.88 17.62 2.92
N CYS A 165 -4.91 16.85 2.40
CA CYS A 165 -4.77 15.41 2.63
C CYS A 165 -3.56 15.08 3.51
N VAL A 166 -3.70 14.04 4.33
CA VAL A 166 -2.61 13.35 5.01
C VAL A 166 -2.55 11.92 4.50
N GLY A 167 -1.36 11.44 4.13
CA GLY A 167 -1.14 10.08 3.63
C GLY A 167 -0.40 9.22 4.66
N PHE A 168 -0.76 7.94 4.74
CA PHE A 168 -0.17 6.93 5.62
C PHE A 168 0.46 5.82 4.78
N GLU A 169 1.72 5.44 5.09
CA GLU A 169 2.53 4.57 4.25
C GLU A 169 3.60 3.83 5.06
N ASP A 170 3.91 2.58 4.70
CA ASP A 170 4.97 1.78 5.33
C ASP A 170 6.24 1.66 4.47
N ALA A 171 6.18 2.05 3.19
CA ALA A 171 7.30 1.95 2.25
C ALA A 171 7.87 3.33 1.88
N ALA A 172 9.20 3.43 1.74
CA ALA A 172 9.87 4.68 1.36
C ALA A 172 9.34 5.25 0.04
N ALA A 173 9.13 4.39 -0.98
CA ALA A 173 8.59 4.82 -2.27
C ALA A 173 7.18 5.43 -2.16
N GLY A 174 6.36 4.95 -1.22
CA GLY A 174 5.04 5.52 -0.99
C GLY A 174 5.09 6.82 -0.21
N VAL A 175 5.98 6.96 0.76
CA VAL A 175 6.24 8.22 1.45
C VAL A 175 6.68 9.30 0.46
N ASP A 176 7.58 8.95 -0.49
CA ASP A 176 8.01 9.86 -1.55
C ASP A 176 6.85 10.22 -2.50
N ALA A 177 5.96 9.27 -2.80
CA ALA A 177 4.77 9.53 -3.59
C ALA A 177 3.81 10.53 -2.91
N ILE A 178 3.58 10.38 -1.59
CA ILE A 178 2.76 11.32 -0.81
C ILE A 178 3.37 12.72 -0.82
N LYS A 179 4.68 12.83 -0.56
CA LYS A 179 5.41 14.11 -0.60
C LYS A 179 5.35 14.75 -1.99
N SER A 180 5.56 13.95 -3.04
CA SER A 180 5.49 14.40 -4.44
C SER A 180 4.08 14.86 -4.83
N ALA A 181 3.03 14.36 -4.15
CA ALA A 181 1.66 14.82 -4.29
C ALA A 181 1.37 16.14 -3.55
N ASN A 182 2.36 16.75 -2.87
CA ASN A 182 2.18 17.89 -1.96
C ASN A 182 1.20 17.60 -0.81
N MET A 183 1.26 16.40 -0.27
CA MET A 183 0.50 15.96 0.91
C MET A 183 1.43 15.79 2.11
N VAL A 184 0.87 15.81 3.32
CA VAL A 184 1.62 15.44 4.52
C VAL A 184 1.75 13.93 4.57
N ALA A 185 2.98 13.42 4.77
CA ALA A 185 3.26 12.00 4.85
C ALA A 185 3.47 11.57 6.31
N ILE A 186 2.83 10.46 6.69
CA ILE A 186 3.04 9.76 7.95
C ILE A 186 3.54 8.36 7.61
N GLY A 187 4.79 8.07 8.01
CA GLY A 187 5.36 6.73 7.91
C GLY A 187 4.86 5.82 9.03
N ILE A 188 4.65 4.55 8.71
CA ILE A 188 4.25 3.50 9.63
C ILE A 188 5.33 2.42 9.60
N GLY A 189 5.88 2.06 10.77
CA GLY A 189 6.91 1.03 10.92
C GLY A 189 8.24 1.56 11.45
N ASP A 190 9.11 0.64 11.87
CA ASP A 190 10.39 0.95 12.52
C ASP A 190 11.51 1.34 11.52
N GLU A 191 11.35 1.03 10.24
CA GLU A 191 12.40 1.16 9.21
C GLU A 191 12.35 2.48 8.42
N LEU A 192 11.34 3.32 8.67
CA LEU A 192 11.23 4.62 8.00
C LEU A 192 11.98 5.70 8.78
N ASP A 193 13.30 5.60 8.81
CA ASP A 193 14.18 6.64 9.37
C ASP A 193 13.82 8.01 8.78
N GLY A 194 13.20 8.86 9.60
CA GLY A 194 12.84 10.23 9.27
C GLY A 194 11.44 10.44 8.67
N ALA A 195 10.61 9.40 8.50
CA ALA A 195 9.22 9.57 8.05
C ALA A 195 8.22 9.86 9.20
N ALA A 196 8.64 9.70 10.44
CA ALA A 196 7.89 10.13 11.63
C ALA A 196 7.94 11.64 11.87
N VAL A 197 8.20 12.43 10.84
CA VAL A 197 8.15 13.88 10.94
C VAL A 197 6.87 14.36 10.34
N VAL A 198 5.92 14.64 11.22
CA VAL A 198 4.86 15.60 10.93
C VAL A 198 5.54 16.96 10.71
N GLU A 199 6.07 17.22 9.53
CA GLU A 199 6.41 18.56 9.09
C GLU A 199 5.12 19.29 8.74
N GLY A 200 4.51 19.85 9.75
CA GLY A 200 3.29 20.62 9.72
C GLY A 200 2.54 20.37 11.01
N ASP A 201 2.03 21.42 11.61
CA ASP A 201 1.40 21.51 12.93
C ASP A 201 0.15 20.62 13.09
N VAL A 202 0.36 19.30 12.92
CA VAL A 202 -0.52 18.25 13.42
C VAL A 202 0.14 17.80 14.68
N GLY A 203 -0.25 18.41 15.81
CA GLY A 203 0.32 18.04 17.10
C GLY A 203 0.32 16.53 17.25
N PRO A 204 1.42 15.94 17.76
CA PRO A 204 1.57 14.49 17.95
C PRO A 204 0.38 13.86 18.67
N GLU A 205 -0.33 14.62 19.47
CA GLU A 205 -1.59 14.27 20.14
C GLU A 205 -2.74 13.90 19.18
N ALA A 206 -2.67 14.33 17.90
CA ALA A 206 -3.70 14.00 16.93
C ALA A 206 -3.73 12.51 16.60
N PHE A 207 -2.58 11.83 16.72
CA PHE A 207 -2.41 10.43 16.30
C PHE A 207 -1.75 9.53 17.36
N HIS A 208 -1.32 10.08 18.51
CA HIS A 208 -0.81 9.29 19.62
C HIS A 208 -1.94 8.47 20.29
N GLY A 209 -1.87 7.17 20.17
CA GLY A 209 -2.74 6.25 20.91
C GLY A 209 -3.11 4.97 20.15
N GLY A 210 -2.18 4.34 19.45
CA GLY A 210 -2.44 3.06 18.79
C GLY A 210 -1.25 2.40 18.10
N LEU A 211 -0.11 3.07 18.04
CA LEU A 211 1.10 2.55 17.42
C LEU A 211 2.23 2.43 18.46
N HIS A 212 1.95 1.91 19.64
CA HIS A 212 2.97 1.43 20.55
C HIS A 212 3.00 -0.09 20.51
N SER A 213 4.12 -0.60 19.98
CA SER A 213 4.72 -1.89 20.20
C SER A 213 4.17 -2.57 21.45
N ALA A 214 3.50 -3.71 21.27
CA ALA A 214 3.53 -4.73 22.30
C ALA A 214 4.96 -5.29 22.31
N ALA A 215 5.70 -4.97 23.37
CA ALA A 215 6.96 -5.63 23.72
C ALA A 215 6.71 -7.12 23.96
#